data_c875ee00b10fe5630f62d4866a7d4da1
#
_entry.id   c875ee00b10fe5630f62d4866a7d4da1
#
_cell.length_a   1.000
_cell.length_b   1.000
_cell.length_c   1.000
_cell.angle_alpha   90.00
_cell.angle_beta   90.00
_cell.angle_gamma   90.00
#
_symmetry.space_group_name_H-M   'P 1'
#
loop_
_entity.id
_entity.type
_entity.pdbx_description
1 polymer ?
#
loop_
_entity_poly.entity_id
_entity_poly.type
_entity_poly.pdbx_seq_one_letter_code
_entity_poly.pdbx_strand_id
1 'polypeptide(L)'
;MKCAVLGDPIGHSLSPALHQAAYAELEMSDWSYTSTRVQAGGLAKYVADLGGDWPPSRWRGLSVTMPLKREAFELARSVSPRARLVGAVNTLVRSSHGWVGDNTDLPGAVAAVRERAGDGFSCSHGAVLGAGATAASTGLALAELGASRITLLARNPGAAGETIEMISRHRSKPVVSVLPLDSAVDGVDAVVSTVPAKALTPELIDRWAPTPVVFDVVYDPWPSPLLSVAPGVAVSGLDLLVHQAVLQFELFTSRPAPLEAMRAAGEKALGIAELSPA
;
A
#
# COMPACT_ATOMS: atom_id res chain seq x y z
N MET A 1 13.15 3.16 -21.12
CA MET A 1 13.33 2.55 -19.79
C MET A 1 12.12 1.70 -19.47
N LYS A 2 12.22 0.69 -18.60
CA LYS A 2 11.11 -0.25 -18.32
C LYS A 2 10.86 -0.37 -16.82
N CYS A 3 9.59 -0.36 -16.44
CA CYS A 3 9.11 -0.72 -15.11
C CYS A 3 7.89 -1.64 -15.24
N ALA A 4 7.56 -2.35 -14.17
CA ALA A 4 6.37 -3.20 -14.14
C ALA A 4 5.83 -3.36 -12.72
N VAL A 5 4.56 -3.74 -12.61
CA VAL A 5 3.98 -4.29 -11.37
C VAL A 5 3.85 -5.81 -11.50
N LEU A 6 4.24 -6.50 -10.44
CA LEU A 6 4.24 -7.96 -10.33
C LEU A 6 3.34 -8.43 -9.20
N GLY A 7 2.54 -9.46 -9.42
CA GLY A 7 1.66 -10.06 -8.41
C GLY A 7 0.76 -11.15 -9.01
N ASP A 8 -0.08 -11.77 -8.17
CA ASP A 8 -1.07 -12.75 -8.58
C ASP A 8 -2.28 -12.76 -7.62
N PRO A 9 -3.50 -12.35 -8.07
CA PRO A 9 -3.84 -11.80 -9.40
C PRO A 9 -3.29 -10.39 -9.62
N ILE A 10 -3.12 -9.98 -10.89
CA ILE A 10 -2.58 -8.65 -11.23
C ILE A 10 -3.43 -7.89 -12.26
N GLY A 11 -4.43 -8.53 -12.86
CA GLY A 11 -5.22 -7.97 -13.95
C GLY A 11 -5.96 -6.67 -13.62
N HIS A 12 -6.29 -6.46 -12.34
CA HIS A 12 -7.02 -5.27 -11.85
C HIS A 12 -6.11 -4.17 -11.30
N SER A 13 -4.78 -4.31 -11.45
CA SER A 13 -3.85 -3.30 -10.95
C SER A 13 -3.94 -2.01 -11.75
N LEU A 14 -4.18 -0.90 -11.06
CA LEU A 14 -4.22 0.45 -11.64
C LEU A 14 -2.82 1.07 -11.77
N SER A 15 -1.77 0.46 -11.21
CA SER A 15 -0.40 1.00 -11.27
C SER A 15 0.06 1.33 -12.70
N PRO A 16 -0.25 0.52 -13.76
CA PRO A 16 0.09 0.90 -15.12
C PRO A 16 -0.55 2.21 -15.57
N ALA A 17 -1.82 2.44 -15.24
CA ALA A 17 -2.51 3.69 -15.61
C ALA A 17 -1.86 4.90 -14.95
N LEU A 18 -1.55 4.82 -13.63
CA LEU A 18 -0.92 5.90 -12.89
C LEU A 18 0.47 6.25 -13.44
N HIS A 19 1.34 5.25 -13.61
CA HIS A 19 2.71 5.47 -14.09
C HIS A 19 2.76 5.92 -15.54
N GLN A 20 1.89 5.39 -16.42
CA GLN A 20 1.81 5.83 -17.81
C GLN A 20 1.34 7.28 -17.92
N ALA A 21 0.37 7.71 -17.09
CA ALA A 21 -0.05 9.10 -17.02
C ALA A 21 1.11 10.01 -16.58
N ALA A 22 1.88 9.59 -15.57
CA ALA A 22 3.06 10.33 -15.13
C ALA A 22 4.12 10.43 -16.22
N TYR A 23 4.36 9.37 -16.99
CA TYR A 23 5.30 9.41 -18.11
C TYR A 23 4.82 10.34 -19.22
N ALA A 24 3.51 10.34 -19.52
CA ALA A 24 2.92 11.24 -20.52
C ALA A 24 3.03 12.71 -20.09
N GLU A 25 2.67 13.03 -18.84
CA GLU A 25 2.72 14.39 -18.28
C GLU A 25 4.15 14.97 -18.30
N LEU A 26 5.17 14.14 -18.07
CA LEU A 26 6.57 14.56 -18.05
C LEU A 26 7.31 14.30 -19.36
N GLU A 27 6.59 14.03 -20.45
CA GLU A 27 7.13 13.78 -21.82
C GLU A 27 8.21 12.69 -21.86
N MET A 28 8.08 11.65 -21.02
CA MET A 28 9.03 10.55 -20.88
C MET A 28 8.71 9.41 -21.88
N SER A 29 8.75 9.69 -23.19
CA SER A 29 8.35 8.78 -24.26
C SER A 29 9.15 7.48 -24.36
N ASP A 30 10.34 7.43 -23.81
CA ASP A 30 11.21 6.23 -23.77
C ASP A 30 10.94 5.33 -22.53
N TRP A 31 10.00 5.69 -21.67
CA TRP A 31 9.58 4.91 -20.51
C TRP A 31 8.30 4.12 -20.77
N SER A 32 8.25 2.93 -20.16
CA SER A 32 7.05 2.09 -20.21
C SER A 32 6.81 1.40 -18.87
N TYR A 33 5.55 1.22 -18.53
CA TYR A 33 5.14 0.50 -17.32
C TYR A 33 4.08 -0.54 -17.69
N THR A 34 4.30 -1.79 -17.28
CA THR A 34 3.43 -2.93 -17.60
C THR A 34 3.00 -3.66 -16.33
N SER A 35 2.05 -4.58 -16.45
CA SER A 35 1.72 -5.55 -15.42
C SER A 35 2.10 -6.95 -15.87
N THR A 36 2.61 -7.77 -14.95
CA THR A 36 2.94 -9.17 -15.23
C THR A 36 2.49 -10.06 -14.07
N ARG A 37 1.77 -11.11 -14.41
CA ARG A 37 1.38 -12.11 -13.42
C ARG A 37 2.59 -12.96 -13.05
N VAL A 38 2.93 -12.96 -11.75
CA VAL A 38 3.99 -13.78 -11.17
C VAL A 38 3.43 -14.45 -9.93
N GLN A 39 3.40 -15.76 -9.91
CA GLN A 39 2.90 -16.56 -8.78
C GLN A 39 3.92 -16.62 -7.65
N ALA A 40 3.46 -17.01 -6.46
CA ALA A 40 4.32 -17.29 -5.32
C ALA A 40 5.47 -18.26 -5.70
N GLY A 41 6.68 -17.97 -5.27
CA GLY A 41 7.91 -18.68 -5.60
C GLY A 41 8.50 -18.35 -6.97
N GLY A 42 7.83 -17.48 -7.77
CA GLY A 42 8.25 -17.18 -9.14
C GLY A 42 9.14 -15.93 -9.31
N LEU A 43 9.25 -15.09 -8.27
CA LEU A 43 9.90 -13.78 -8.40
C LEU A 43 11.39 -13.89 -8.76
N ALA A 44 12.13 -14.79 -8.11
CA ALA A 44 13.55 -14.94 -8.36
C ALA A 44 13.84 -15.34 -9.81
N LYS A 45 13.06 -16.30 -10.35
CA LYS A 45 13.17 -16.67 -11.77
C LYS A 45 12.84 -15.51 -12.70
N TYR A 46 11.72 -14.81 -12.45
CA TYR A 46 11.31 -13.65 -13.24
C TYR A 46 12.42 -12.60 -13.30
N VAL A 47 12.99 -12.24 -12.15
CA VAL A 47 14.06 -11.25 -12.05
C VAL A 47 15.34 -11.71 -12.76
N ALA A 48 15.69 -12.99 -12.70
CA ALA A 48 16.83 -13.55 -13.43
C ALA A 48 16.61 -13.46 -14.96
N ASP A 49 15.41 -13.71 -15.44
CA ASP A 49 15.04 -13.65 -16.87
C ASP A 49 15.04 -12.21 -17.43
N LEU A 50 15.03 -11.16 -16.58
CA LEU A 50 15.16 -9.77 -17.04
C LEU A 50 16.53 -9.39 -17.57
N GLY A 51 17.49 -10.27 -17.43
CA GLY A 51 18.87 -10.13 -17.87
C GLY A 51 19.83 -9.59 -16.82
N GLY A 52 21.09 -9.93 -16.99
CA GLY A 52 22.18 -9.53 -16.11
C GLY A 52 22.54 -8.04 -16.22
N ASP A 53 23.69 -7.69 -15.66
CA ASP A 53 24.17 -6.30 -15.59
C ASP A 53 24.83 -5.80 -16.89
N TRP A 54 25.04 -6.70 -17.87
CA TRP A 54 25.69 -6.35 -19.14
C TRP A 54 25.03 -7.02 -20.36
N PRO A 55 24.64 -6.23 -21.41
CA PRO A 55 24.54 -4.76 -21.41
C PRO A 55 23.57 -4.25 -20.37
N PRO A 56 23.68 -2.99 -19.91
CA PRO A 56 22.82 -2.47 -18.83
C PRO A 56 21.36 -2.71 -19.15
N SER A 57 20.66 -3.42 -18.29
CA SER A 57 19.24 -3.70 -18.45
C SER A 57 18.46 -2.38 -18.59
N ARG A 58 17.48 -2.36 -19.50
CA ARG A 58 16.54 -1.22 -19.59
C ARG A 58 15.55 -1.17 -18.41
N TRP A 59 15.56 -2.19 -17.56
CA TRP A 59 14.73 -2.25 -16.37
C TRP A 59 15.24 -1.30 -15.27
N ARG A 60 14.32 -0.46 -14.74
CA ARG A 60 14.62 0.53 -13.71
C ARG A 60 13.95 0.20 -12.39
N GLY A 61 12.77 -0.40 -12.42
CA GLY A 61 12.04 -0.70 -11.21
C GLY A 61 10.95 -1.74 -11.39
N LEU A 62 10.61 -2.40 -10.29
CA LEU A 62 9.51 -3.35 -10.19
C LEU A 62 8.68 -2.99 -8.96
N SER A 63 7.41 -2.67 -9.17
CA SER A 63 6.43 -2.65 -8.09
C SER A 63 6.00 -4.08 -7.80
N VAL A 64 5.86 -4.42 -6.54
CA VAL A 64 5.57 -5.78 -6.11
C VAL A 64 4.35 -5.78 -5.20
N THR A 65 3.35 -6.60 -5.53
CA THR A 65 2.18 -6.79 -4.69
C THR A 65 2.03 -8.25 -4.24
N MET A 66 0.90 -8.58 -3.66
CA MET A 66 0.58 -9.94 -3.20
C MET A 66 0.75 -10.96 -4.35
N PRO A 67 1.33 -12.15 -4.11
CA PRO A 67 1.86 -12.65 -2.83
C PRO A 67 3.36 -12.40 -2.63
N LEU A 68 4.02 -11.55 -3.44
CA LEU A 68 5.46 -11.53 -3.67
C LEU A 68 6.26 -10.61 -2.73
N LYS A 69 5.61 -9.80 -1.88
CA LYS A 69 6.30 -8.76 -1.09
C LYS A 69 7.39 -9.30 -0.15
N ARG A 70 7.23 -10.53 0.36
CA ARG A 70 8.24 -11.20 1.20
C ARG A 70 9.37 -11.77 0.35
N GLU A 71 9.04 -12.43 -0.76
CA GLU A 71 10.06 -12.90 -1.71
C GLU A 71 10.93 -11.74 -2.21
N ALA A 72 10.32 -10.56 -2.46
CA ALA A 72 11.06 -9.36 -2.85
C ALA A 72 11.99 -8.85 -1.74
N PHE A 73 11.60 -9.00 -0.47
CA PHE A 73 12.44 -8.67 0.67
C PHE A 73 13.67 -9.58 0.74
N GLU A 74 13.50 -10.87 0.54
CA GLU A 74 14.56 -11.87 0.54
C GLU A 74 15.48 -11.75 -0.69
N LEU A 75 14.91 -11.43 -1.86
CA LEU A 75 15.62 -11.28 -3.12
C LEU A 75 16.49 -10.03 -3.16
N ALA A 76 16.07 -8.96 -2.50
CA ALA A 76 16.77 -7.68 -2.53
C ALA A 76 18.15 -7.78 -1.90
N ARG A 77 19.18 -7.31 -2.62
CA ARG A 77 20.57 -7.26 -2.11
C ARG A 77 20.71 -6.40 -0.85
N SER A 78 19.91 -5.35 -0.77
CA SER A 78 19.78 -4.50 0.40
C SER A 78 18.36 -3.94 0.47
N VAL A 79 17.92 -3.61 1.66
CA VAL A 79 16.59 -3.04 1.89
C VAL A 79 16.67 -1.76 2.69
N SER A 80 15.76 -0.83 2.42
CA SER A 80 15.65 0.42 3.16
C SER A 80 15.29 0.17 4.63
N PRO A 81 15.55 1.13 5.54
CA PRO A 81 15.15 1.03 6.94
C PRO A 81 13.64 0.76 7.12
N ARG A 82 12.79 1.42 6.33
CA ARG A 82 11.33 1.23 6.39
C ARG A 82 10.91 -0.15 5.86
N ALA A 83 11.52 -0.65 4.77
CA ALA A 83 11.26 -2.01 4.30
C ALA A 83 11.67 -3.07 5.32
N ARG A 84 12.79 -2.84 6.02
CA ARG A 84 13.26 -3.70 7.12
C ARG A 84 12.29 -3.68 8.31
N LEU A 85 11.75 -2.51 8.64
CA LEU A 85 10.77 -2.37 9.72
C LEU A 85 9.47 -3.11 9.39
N VAL A 86 8.97 -2.96 8.16
CA VAL A 86 7.75 -3.65 7.67
C VAL A 86 7.97 -5.15 7.45
N GLY A 87 9.22 -5.60 7.21
CA GLY A 87 9.52 -6.99 6.82
C GLY A 87 9.01 -7.36 5.42
N ALA A 88 8.75 -6.37 4.56
CA ALA A 88 8.21 -6.59 3.22
C ALA A 88 8.68 -5.49 2.26
N VAL A 89 8.88 -5.84 1.00
CA VAL A 89 9.25 -4.94 -0.09
C VAL A 89 8.10 -4.88 -1.11
N ASN A 90 7.61 -3.68 -1.39
CA ASN A 90 6.68 -3.44 -2.49
C ASN A 90 7.34 -2.77 -3.70
N THR A 91 8.63 -2.40 -3.59
CA THR A 91 9.38 -1.64 -4.59
C THR A 91 10.79 -2.18 -4.70
N LEU A 92 11.17 -2.68 -5.87
CA LEU A 92 12.54 -3.07 -6.21
C LEU A 92 13.10 -2.06 -7.22
N VAL A 93 14.20 -1.42 -6.87
CA VAL A 93 14.90 -0.44 -7.70
C VAL A 93 16.18 -1.05 -8.24
N ARG A 94 16.42 -0.93 -9.54
CA ARG A 94 17.65 -1.42 -10.15
C ARG A 94 18.82 -0.51 -9.80
N SER A 95 19.88 -1.08 -9.27
CA SER A 95 21.14 -0.42 -9.01
C SER A 95 22.28 -1.08 -9.80
N SER A 96 23.47 -0.49 -9.77
CA SER A 96 24.68 -1.07 -10.35
C SER A 96 25.10 -2.40 -9.70
N HIS A 97 24.58 -2.70 -8.50
CA HIS A 97 24.95 -3.87 -7.72
C HIS A 97 23.79 -4.86 -7.52
N GLY A 98 22.73 -4.74 -8.29
CA GLY A 98 21.53 -5.59 -8.17
C GLY A 98 20.28 -4.81 -7.78
N TRP A 99 19.29 -5.49 -7.24
CA TRP A 99 18.03 -4.91 -6.83
C TRP A 99 18.06 -4.45 -5.37
N VAL A 100 17.63 -3.20 -5.15
CA VAL A 100 17.48 -2.60 -3.82
C VAL A 100 15.99 -2.55 -3.49
N GLY A 101 15.63 -3.05 -2.31
CA GLY A 101 14.24 -3.13 -1.86
C GLY A 101 13.81 -1.92 -1.03
N ASP A 102 12.60 -1.44 -1.27
CA ASP A 102 11.95 -0.41 -0.47
C ASP A 102 10.48 -0.77 -0.18
N ASN A 103 9.89 -0.07 0.79
CA ASN A 103 8.47 -0.16 1.09
C ASN A 103 7.85 1.23 1.05
N THR A 104 7.05 1.50 0.01
CA THR A 104 6.34 2.76 -0.17
C THR A 104 4.92 2.72 0.38
N ASP A 105 4.40 1.56 0.82
CA ASP A 105 3.07 1.44 1.40
C ASP A 105 2.96 2.20 2.73
N LEU A 106 3.98 2.08 3.60
CA LEU A 106 3.98 2.76 4.90
C LEU A 106 3.89 4.29 4.75
N PRO A 107 4.85 4.97 4.07
CA PRO A 107 4.74 6.43 3.90
C PRO A 107 3.56 6.82 3.01
N GLY A 108 3.14 5.99 2.07
CA GLY A 108 1.94 6.23 1.26
C GLY A 108 0.66 6.23 2.10
N ALA A 109 0.54 5.32 3.07
CA ALA A 109 -0.60 5.29 3.99
C ALA A 109 -0.62 6.52 4.92
N VAL A 110 0.53 6.96 5.42
CA VAL A 110 0.62 8.20 6.22
C VAL A 110 0.18 9.41 5.38
N ALA A 111 0.67 9.53 4.14
CA ALA A 111 0.33 10.62 3.25
C ALA A 111 -1.16 10.62 2.88
N ALA A 112 -1.74 9.46 2.58
CA ALA A 112 -3.16 9.32 2.29
C ALA A 112 -4.06 9.77 3.46
N VAL A 113 -3.71 9.37 4.70
CA VAL A 113 -4.46 9.82 5.88
C VAL A 113 -4.31 11.32 6.09
N ARG A 114 -3.10 11.87 5.98
CA ARG A 114 -2.89 13.33 6.14
C ARG A 114 -3.61 14.16 5.09
N GLU A 115 -3.63 13.72 3.85
CA GLU A 115 -4.36 14.40 2.79
C GLU A 115 -5.86 14.52 3.10
N ARG A 116 -6.47 13.45 3.64
CA ARG A 116 -7.92 13.41 3.91
C ARG A 116 -8.31 13.94 5.28
N ALA A 117 -7.53 13.65 6.31
CA ALA A 117 -7.82 14.05 7.69
C ALA A 117 -7.12 15.35 8.12
N GLY A 118 -6.21 15.89 7.28
CA GLY A 118 -5.39 17.06 7.55
C GLY A 118 -4.09 16.73 8.28
N ASP A 119 -3.09 17.61 8.11
CA ASP A 119 -1.74 17.41 8.68
C ASP A 119 -1.73 17.37 10.21
N GLY A 120 -2.72 18.00 10.86
CA GLY A 120 -2.88 18.00 12.32
C GLY A 120 -3.51 16.73 12.89
N PHE A 121 -3.93 15.78 12.06
CA PHE A 121 -4.52 14.54 12.55
C PHE A 121 -3.52 13.73 13.37
N SER A 122 -3.95 13.31 14.56
CA SER A 122 -3.22 12.42 15.44
C SER A 122 -4.13 11.27 15.90
N CYS A 123 -3.63 10.06 15.80
CA CYS A 123 -4.31 8.85 16.21
C CYS A 123 -3.74 8.41 17.55
N SER A 124 -4.57 8.23 18.59
CA SER A 124 -4.14 7.64 19.87
C SER A 124 -4.36 6.13 19.90
N HIS A 125 -5.50 5.68 19.36
CA HIS A 125 -5.86 4.27 19.24
C HIS A 125 -6.29 3.95 17.82
N GLY A 126 -5.51 3.11 17.14
CA GLY A 126 -5.84 2.60 15.81
C GLY A 126 -6.31 1.15 15.82
N ALA A 127 -7.26 0.80 14.95
CA ALA A 127 -7.64 -0.58 14.69
C ALA A 127 -7.26 -0.98 13.26
N VAL A 128 -6.81 -2.23 13.05
CA VAL A 128 -6.49 -2.76 11.73
C VAL A 128 -7.22 -4.08 11.52
N LEU A 129 -8.11 -4.13 10.55
CA LEU A 129 -8.78 -5.35 10.12
C LEU A 129 -7.83 -6.10 9.17
N GLY A 130 -7.26 -7.20 9.66
CA GLY A 130 -6.26 -8.01 8.96
C GLY A 130 -4.93 -8.11 9.72
N ALA A 131 -4.07 -9.04 9.27
CA ALA A 131 -2.77 -9.33 9.90
C ALA A 131 -1.70 -9.71 8.86
N GLY A 132 -1.79 -9.22 7.63
CA GLY A 132 -0.82 -9.48 6.55
C GLY A 132 0.18 -8.34 6.37
N ALA A 133 0.97 -8.38 5.29
CA ALA A 133 1.98 -7.37 4.98
C ALA A 133 1.41 -5.94 4.87
N THR A 134 0.20 -5.78 4.31
CA THR A 134 -0.47 -4.48 4.25
C THR A 134 -0.92 -4.02 5.64
N ALA A 135 -1.40 -4.95 6.51
CA ALA A 135 -1.72 -4.64 7.90
C ALA A 135 -0.48 -4.19 8.69
N ALA A 136 0.69 -4.78 8.44
CA ALA A 136 1.95 -4.33 9.04
C ALA A 136 2.30 -2.90 8.60
N SER A 137 2.24 -2.61 7.29
CA SER A 137 2.53 -1.26 6.76
C SER A 137 1.57 -0.21 7.30
N THR A 138 0.27 -0.50 7.32
CA THR A 138 -0.76 0.45 7.79
C THR A 138 -0.77 0.59 9.31
N GLY A 139 -0.51 -0.49 10.06
CA GLY A 139 -0.31 -0.43 11.50
C GLY A 139 0.89 0.44 11.89
N LEU A 140 1.99 0.32 11.15
CA LEU A 140 3.15 1.20 11.30
C LEU A 140 2.81 2.65 10.91
N ALA A 141 1.99 2.86 9.88
CA ALA A 141 1.52 4.20 9.51
C ALA A 141 0.68 4.83 10.64
N LEU A 142 -0.19 4.06 11.31
CA LEU A 142 -0.90 4.54 12.49
C LEU A 142 0.05 4.92 13.63
N ALA A 143 1.13 4.15 13.84
CA ALA A 143 2.17 4.49 14.83
C ALA A 143 2.92 5.79 14.45
N GLU A 144 3.24 6.02 13.18
CA GLU A 144 3.81 7.30 12.69
C GLU A 144 2.82 8.48 12.85
N LEU A 145 1.51 8.22 12.80
CA LEU A 145 0.44 9.19 13.05
C LEU A 145 0.14 9.37 14.55
N GLY A 146 0.94 8.76 15.45
CA GLY A 146 0.88 8.97 16.89
C GLY A 146 0.22 7.86 17.68
N ALA A 147 -0.25 6.77 17.06
CA ALA A 147 -0.93 5.71 17.78
C ALA A 147 -0.02 5.07 18.86
N SER A 148 -0.44 5.21 20.12
CA SER A 148 0.19 4.53 21.24
C SER A 148 -0.41 3.14 21.50
N ARG A 149 -1.59 2.87 20.94
CA ARG A 149 -2.30 1.60 21.01
C ARG A 149 -2.81 1.19 19.62
N ILE A 150 -2.54 -0.05 19.23
CA ILE A 150 -2.98 -0.62 17.95
C ILE A 150 -3.60 -1.97 18.20
N THR A 151 -4.85 -2.15 17.76
CA THR A 151 -5.57 -3.41 17.88
C THR A 151 -5.70 -4.03 16.49
N LEU A 152 -5.08 -5.19 16.29
CA LEU A 152 -5.28 -6.01 15.10
C LEU A 152 -6.54 -6.86 15.28
N LEU A 153 -7.36 -6.95 14.24
CA LEU A 153 -8.53 -7.82 14.21
C LEU A 153 -8.36 -8.84 13.07
N ALA A 154 -8.22 -10.11 13.42
CA ALA A 154 -7.88 -11.15 12.45
C ALA A 154 -8.78 -12.37 12.56
N ARG A 155 -9.07 -13.03 11.43
CA ARG A 155 -9.80 -14.32 11.41
C ARG A 155 -9.04 -15.41 12.17
N ASN A 156 -7.72 -15.35 12.15
CA ASN A 156 -6.84 -16.24 12.90
C ASN A 156 -5.86 -15.38 13.72
N PRO A 157 -6.20 -14.99 14.94
CA PRO A 157 -5.32 -14.20 15.80
C PRO A 157 -3.95 -14.83 16.04
N GLY A 158 -3.87 -16.15 16.08
CA GLY A 158 -2.61 -16.88 16.26
C GLY A 158 -1.60 -16.70 15.12
N ALA A 159 -2.06 -16.28 13.93
CA ALA A 159 -1.19 -16.00 12.79
C ALA A 159 -0.68 -14.55 12.74
N ALA A 160 -1.09 -13.68 13.69
CA ALA A 160 -0.73 -12.26 13.70
C ALA A 160 0.64 -11.97 14.34
N GLY A 161 1.33 -12.96 14.88
CA GLY A 161 2.56 -12.77 15.68
C GLY A 161 3.63 -11.94 14.97
N GLU A 162 3.89 -12.21 13.70
CA GLU A 162 4.87 -11.47 12.90
C GLU A 162 4.45 -10.01 12.70
N THR A 163 3.17 -9.74 12.40
CA THR A 163 2.65 -8.38 12.24
C THR A 163 2.72 -7.59 13.55
N ILE A 164 2.41 -8.24 14.69
CA ILE A 164 2.56 -7.64 16.01
C ILE A 164 4.02 -7.25 16.26
N GLU A 165 4.95 -8.17 16.00
CA GLU A 165 6.38 -7.94 16.19
C GLU A 165 6.87 -6.76 15.35
N MET A 166 6.50 -6.68 14.08
CA MET A 166 6.88 -5.61 13.17
C MET A 166 6.39 -4.25 13.67
N ILE A 167 5.11 -4.13 14.04
CA ILE A 167 4.54 -2.88 14.54
C ILE A 167 5.19 -2.49 15.88
N SER A 168 5.43 -3.45 16.78
CA SER A 168 6.05 -3.21 18.08
C SER A 168 7.51 -2.73 17.99
N ARG A 169 8.18 -2.95 16.88
CA ARG A 169 9.54 -2.44 16.59
C ARG A 169 9.57 -0.94 16.25
N HIS A 170 8.41 -0.33 16.03
CA HIS A 170 8.35 1.11 15.77
C HIS A 170 8.96 1.89 16.94
N ARG A 171 9.63 3.02 16.63
CA ARG A 171 10.34 3.86 17.64
C ARG A 171 9.47 4.33 18.79
N SER A 172 8.15 4.54 18.56
CA SER A 172 7.19 4.91 19.62
C SER A 172 6.77 3.72 20.48
N LYS A 173 7.10 2.48 20.10
CA LYS A 173 6.76 1.24 20.82
C LYS A 173 5.28 1.15 21.19
N PRO A 174 4.35 1.22 20.24
CA PRO A 174 2.93 1.14 20.55
C PRO A 174 2.60 -0.20 21.21
N VAL A 175 1.61 -0.18 22.09
CA VAL A 175 1.02 -1.42 22.61
C VAL A 175 0.19 -2.06 21.52
N VAL A 176 0.57 -3.24 21.08
CA VAL A 176 -0.12 -3.98 20.01
C VAL A 176 -0.84 -5.18 20.61
N SER A 177 -2.14 -5.28 20.35
CA SER A 177 -2.97 -6.42 20.72
C SER A 177 -3.61 -7.04 19.48
N VAL A 178 -4.07 -8.28 19.60
CA VAL A 178 -4.82 -8.95 18.52
C VAL A 178 -6.08 -9.58 19.10
N LEU A 179 -7.19 -9.43 18.37
CA LEU A 179 -8.50 -9.97 18.72
C LEU A 179 -9.09 -10.70 17.51
N PRO A 180 -10.11 -11.57 17.70
CA PRO A 180 -10.93 -12.07 16.61
C PRO A 180 -11.51 -10.93 15.75
N LEU A 181 -11.70 -11.18 14.44
CA LEU A 181 -12.13 -10.16 13.48
C LEU A 181 -13.48 -9.50 13.83
N ASP A 182 -14.36 -10.25 14.47
CA ASP A 182 -15.71 -9.87 14.87
C ASP A 182 -15.77 -9.19 16.26
N SER A 183 -14.63 -9.00 16.92
CA SER A 183 -14.58 -8.34 18.24
C SER A 183 -14.95 -6.86 18.14
N ALA A 184 -15.61 -6.36 19.18
CA ALA A 184 -15.83 -4.93 19.36
C ALA A 184 -14.62 -4.30 20.06
N VAL A 185 -14.27 -3.06 19.65
CA VAL A 185 -13.21 -2.28 20.25
C VAL A 185 -13.68 -0.83 20.33
N ASP A 186 -13.66 -0.27 21.55
CA ASP A 186 -14.12 1.08 21.80
C ASP A 186 -12.97 2.10 21.76
N GLY A 187 -13.32 3.37 21.53
CA GLY A 187 -12.39 4.50 21.58
C GLY A 187 -11.31 4.43 20.50
N VAL A 188 -11.68 3.99 19.30
CA VAL A 188 -10.82 3.94 18.11
C VAL A 188 -10.93 5.24 17.33
N ASP A 189 -9.80 5.91 17.11
CA ASP A 189 -9.73 7.16 16.32
C ASP A 189 -9.66 6.89 14.80
N ALA A 190 -9.01 5.80 14.43
CA ALA A 190 -8.88 5.40 13.03
C ALA A 190 -8.97 3.87 12.87
N VAL A 191 -9.77 3.41 11.93
CA VAL A 191 -9.81 2.01 11.51
C VAL A 191 -9.25 1.87 10.10
N VAL A 192 -8.39 0.86 9.90
CA VAL A 192 -7.86 0.50 8.58
C VAL A 192 -8.33 -0.90 8.22
N SER A 193 -9.10 -1.02 7.14
CA SER A 193 -9.47 -2.33 6.57
C SER A 193 -8.41 -2.75 5.55
N THR A 194 -7.80 -3.92 5.76
CA THR A 194 -6.87 -4.57 4.84
C THR A 194 -7.38 -5.94 4.38
N VAL A 195 -8.63 -6.25 4.69
CA VAL A 195 -9.28 -7.49 4.28
C VAL A 195 -10.00 -7.32 2.94
N PRO A 196 -10.16 -8.38 2.15
CA PRO A 196 -10.98 -8.30 0.93
C PRO A 196 -12.42 -7.86 1.24
N ALA A 197 -13.05 -7.10 0.34
CA ALA A 197 -14.41 -6.57 0.53
C ALA A 197 -15.44 -7.66 0.92
N LYS A 198 -15.32 -8.87 0.36
CA LYS A 198 -16.16 -10.03 0.70
C LYS A 198 -16.03 -10.54 2.14
N ALA A 199 -15.01 -10.11 2.86
CA ALA A 199 -14.82 -10.46 4.28
C ALA A 199 -15.46 -9.44 5.24
N LEU A 200 -15.90 -8.30 4.73
CA LEU A 200 -16.62 -7.28 5.47
C LEU A 200 -18.12 -7.65 5.47
N THR A 201 -18.60 -8.25 6.57
CA THR A 201 -20.04 -8.52 6.75
C THR A 201 -20.78 -7.22 7.07
N PRO A 202 -22.11 -7.16 6.89
CA PRO A 202 -22.89 -6.00 7.30
C PRO A 202 -22.62 -5.57 8.75
N GLU A 203 -22.49 -6.51 9.68
CA GLU A 203 -22.22 -6.24 11.09
C GLU A 203 -20.85 -5.60 11.32
N LEU A 204 -19.84 -5.99 10.53
CA LEU A 204 -18.51 -5.36 10.58
C LEU A 204 -18.57 -3.95 10.00
N ILE A 205 -19.30 -3.75 8.91
CA ILE A 205 -19.49 -2.44 8.29
C ILE A 205 -20.18 -1.49 9.27
N ASP A 206 -21.32 -1.90 9.84
CA ASP A 206 -22.08 -1.10 10.80
C ASP A 206 -21.25 -0.74 12.05
N ARG A 207 -20.37 -1.64 12.48
CA ARG A 207 -19.50 -1.42 13.63
C ARG A 207 -18.40 -0.39 13.34
N TRP A 208 -17.78 -0.45 12.18
CA TRP A 208 -16.59 0.34 11.90
C TRP A 208 -16.85 1.62 11.12
N ALA A 209 -17.96 1.72 10.39
CA ALA A 209 -18.32 2.93 9.66
C ALA A 209 -18.38 4.21 10.53
N PRO A 210 -18.85 4.17 11.81
CA PRO A 210 -18.89 5.37 12.67
C PRO A 210 -17.53 5.85 13.18
N THR A 211 -16.42 5.13 12.89
CA THR A 211 -15.08 5.56 13.33
C THR A 211 -14.72 6.92 12.71
N PRO A 212 -14.10 7.85 13.46
CA PRO A 212 -13.78 9.19 12.94
C PRO A 212 -12.99 9.19 11.63
N VAL A 213 -12.00 8.30 11.49
CA VAL A 213 -11.26 8.06 10.26
C VAL A 213 -11.42 6.60 9.83
N VAL A 214 -12.01 6.38 8.68
CA VAL A 214 -12.17 5.06 8.08
C VAL A 214 -11.28 4.95 6.85
N PHE A 215 -10.34 4.03 6.87
CA PHE A 215 -9.43 3.77 5.77
C PHE A 215 -9.65 2.34 5.25
N ASP A 216 -10.10 2.21 4.00
CA ASP A 216 -10.18 0.91 3.33
C ASP A 216 -9.16 0.84 2.20
N VAL A 217 -8.20 -0.10 2.28
CA VAL A 217 -7.15 -0.24 1.26
C VAL A 217 -7.65 -0.87 -0.04
N VAL A 218 -8.89 -1.37 -0.05
CA VAL A 218 -9.54 -1.93 -1.23
C VAL A 218 -10.12 -0.81 -2.09
N TYR A 219 -9.92 -0.90 -3.40
CA TYR A 219 -10.49 0.02 -4.40
C TYR A 219 -11.33 -0.71 -5.48
N ASP A 220 -11.52 -2.02 -5.34
CA ASP A 220 -12.40 -2.84 -6.16
C ASP A 220 -13.19 -3.78 -5.23
N PRO A 221 -14.53 -3.59 -5.09
CA PRO A 221 -15.41 -2.63 -5.78
C PRO A 221 -15.19 -1.17 -5.38
N TRP A 222 -15.64 -0.24 -6.24
CA TRP A 222 -15.60 1.19 -5.96
C TRP A 222 -17.02 1.81 -5.94
N PRO A 223 -17.39 2.64 -4.91
CA PRO A 223 -16.68 2.75 -3.64
C PRO A 223 -16.69 1.41 -2.87
N SER A 224 -15.76 1.24 -1.92
CA SER A 224 -15.82 0.04 -1.07
C SER A 224 -17.06 0.07 -0.17
N PRO A 225 -17.64 -1.09 0.18
CA PRO A 225 -18.84 -1.14 1.02
C PRO A 225 -18.69 -0.40 2.36
N LEU A 226 -17.49 -0.43 2.95
CA LEU A 226 -17.22 0.25 4.22
C LEU A 226 -17.18 1.78 4.04
N LEU A 227 -16.52 2.28 2.99
CA LEU A 227 -16.42 3.72 2.76
C LEU A 227 -17.73 4.34 2.27
N SER A 228 -18.57 3.57 1.59
CA SER A 228 -19.86 4.07 1.07
C SER A 228 -20.85 4.51 2.16
N VAL A 229 -20.64 4.06 3.42
CA VAL A 229 -21.50 4.37 4.56
C VAL A 229 -20.78 5.09 5.70
N ALA A 230 -19.46 5.36 5.57
CA ALA A 230 -18.69 6.06 6.58
C ALA A 230 -19.07 7.54 6.65
N PRO A 231 -19.57 8.06 7.80
CA PRO A 231 -19.97 9.46 7.94
C PRO A 231 -18.80 10.40 8.21
N GLY A 232 -17.66 9.87 8.62
CA GLY A 232 -16.46 10.61 8.98
C GLY A 232 -15.49 10.79 7.80
N VAL A 233 -14.21 10.91 8.12
CA VAL A 233 -13.15 11.01 7.11
C VAL A 233 -12.95 9.66 6.44
N ALA A 234 -13.17 9.60 5.14
CA ALA A 234 -12.94 8.42 4.31
C ALA A 234 -11.58 8.51 3.60
N VAL A 235 -10.72 7.50 3.82
CA VAL A 235 -9.45 7.31 3.12
C VAL A 235 -9.57 6.06 2.27
N SER A 236 -9.35 6.18 0.97
CA SER A 236 -9.59 5.10 0.03
C SER A 236 -8.32 4.33 -0.34
N GLY A 237 -8.51 3.13 -0.87
CA GLY A 237 -7.43 2.37 -1.47
C GLY A 237 -6.80 3.06 -2.68
N LEU A 238 -7.54 3.95 -3.37
CA LEU A 238 -6.99 4.79 -4.42
C LEU A 238 -6.02 5.84 -3.84
N ASP A 239 -6.35 6.46 -2.71
CA ASP A 239 -5.45 7.41 -2.04
C ASP A 239 -4.12 6.73 -1.69
N LEU A 240 -4.18 5.54 -1.08
CA LEU A 240 -2.98 4.75 -0.81
C LEU A 240 -2.22 4.41 -2.09
N LEU A 241 -2.93 3.94 -3.12
CA LEU A 241 -2.32 3.54 -4.38
C LEU A 241 -1.59 4.71 -5.05
N VAL A 242 -2.18 5.90 -5.06
CA VAL A 242 -1.58 7.12 -5.63
C VAL A 242 -0.32 7.49 -4.85
N HIS A 243 -0.42 7.67 -3.54
CA HIS A 243 0.71 8.12 -2.74
C HIS A 243 1.90 7.14 -2.75
N GLN A 244 1.65 5.83 -2.69
CA GLN A 244 2.74 4.86 -2.80
C GLN A 244 3.34 4.81 -4.21
N ALA A 245 2.52 5.02 -5.27
CA ALA A 245 3.00 5.04 -6.65
C ALA A 245 3.81 6.30 -6.98
N VAL A 246 3.47 7.45 -6.40
CA VAL A 246 4.29 8.67 -6.45
C VAL A 246 5.70 8.39 -5.96
N LEU A 247 5.85 7.79 -4.78
CA LEU A 247 7.15 7.44 -4.23
C LEU A 247 7.88 6.39 -5.09
N GLN A 248 7.16 5.42 -5.67
CA GLN A 248 7.76 4.46 -6.60
C GLN A 248 8.28 5.14 -7.86
N PHE A 249 7.49 6.05 -8.43
CA PHE A 249 7.88 6.81 -9.61
C PHE A 249 9.18 7.58 -9.36
N GLU A 250 9.27 8.30 -8.23
CA GLU A 250 10.47 9.05 -7.86
C GLU A 250 11.69 8.15 -7.68
N LEU A 251 11.52 6.98 -7.05
CA LEU A 251 12.58 5.98 -6.90
C LEU A 251 13.04 5.41 -8.25
N PHE A 252 12.14 5.19 -9.20
CA PHE A 252 12.47 4.62 -10.51
C PHE A 252 13.11 5.63 -11.44
N THR A 253 12.67 6.89 -11.39
CA THR A 253 13.04 7.92 -12.37
C THR A 253 14.02 8.96 -11.85
N SER A 254 14.12 9.11 -10.53
CA SER A 254 14.83 10.21 -9.86
C SER A 254 14.27 11.60 -10.26
N ARG A 255 12.97 11.67 -10.56
CA ARG A 255 12.22 12.90 -10.88
C ARG A 255 11.03 13.04 -9.95
N PRO A 256 10.59 14.27 -9.62
CA PRO A 256 9.33 14.48 -8.91
C PRO A 256 8.16 13.89 -9.68
N ALA A 257 7.26 13.22 -8.98
CA ALA A 257 6.07 12.62 -9.59
C ALA A 257 4.95 13.67 -9.77
N PRO A 258 4.23 13.66 -10.90
CA PRO A 258 3.06 14.50 -11.11
C PRO A 258 1.82 13.87 -10.43
N LEU A 259 1.67 14.09 -9.12
CA LEU A 259 0.63 13.47 -8.29
C LEU A 259 -0.76 13.62 -8.90
N GLU A 260 -1.13 14.82 -9.33
CA GLU A 260 -2.47 15.13 -9.86
C GLU A 260 -2.77 14.32 -11.14
N ALA A 261 -1.82 14.22 -12.06
CA ALA A 261 -1.99 13.42 -13.27
C ALA A 261 -2.13 11.92 -12.95
N MET A 262 -1.37 11.43 -11.97
CA MET A 262 -1.48 10.04 -11.50
C MET A 262 -2.84 9.77 -10.85
N ARG A 263 -3.32 10.69 -10.01
CA ARG A 263 -4.63 10.58 -9.35
C ARG A 263 -5.77 10.58 -10.37
N ALA A 264 -5.78 11.54 -11.28
CA ALA A 264 -6.79 11.63 -12.33
C ALA A 264 -6.85 10.35 -13.19
N ALA A 265 -5.70 9.76 -13.50
CA ALA A 265 -5.65 8.49 -14.22
C ALA A 265 -6.24 7.31 -13.41
N GLY A 266 -6.02 7.28 -12.10
CA GLY A 266 -6.61 6.29 -11.20
C GLY A 266 -8.13 6.44 -11.10
N GLU A 267 -8.61 7.66 -10.90
CA GLU A 267 -10.04 8.00 -10.86
C GLU A 267 -10.75 7.62 -12.16
N LYS A 268 -10.18 7.99 -13.29
CA LYS A 268 -10.68 7.60 -14.61
C LYS A 268 -10.77 6.08 -14.78
N ALA A 269 -9.76 5.36 -14.33
CA ALA A 269 -9.73 3.90 -14.44
C ALA A 269 -10.77 3.21 -13.54
N LEU A 270 -11.18 3.84 -12.44
CA LEU A 270 -12.27 3.40 -11.57
C LEU A 270 -13.66 3.86 -12.04
N GLY A 271 -13.74 4.63 -13.13
CA GLY A 271 -15.02 5.19 -13.62
C GLY A 271 -15.58 6.27 -12.70
N ILE A 272 -14.74 6.91 -11.88
CA ILE A 272 -15.14 8.07 -11.07
C ILE A 272 -15.28 9.23 -12.06
N ALA A 273 -16.51 9.73 -12.22
CA ALA A 273 -16.75 10.92 -13.06
C ALA A 273 -15.96 12.10 -12.50
N GLU A 274 -15.31 12.86 -13.38
CA GLU A 274 -14.73 14.15 -13.00
C GLU A 274 -15.83 14.98 -12.33
N LEU A 275 -15.70 15.18 -11.02
CA LEU A 275 -16.48 16.19 -10.33
C LEU A 275 -15.95 17.52 -10.86
N SER A 276 -16.62 18.08 -11.88
CA SER A 276 -16.33 19.43 -12.36
C SER A 276 -16.32 20.36 -11.15
N PRO A 277 -15.29 21.18 -10.94
CA PRO A 277 -15.32 22.18 -9.89
C PRO A 277 -16.48 23.15 -10.19
N ALA A 278 -17.40 23.26 -9.23
CA ALA A 278 -18.50 24.21 -9.27
C ALA A 278 -17.97 25.63 -9.03
#